data_0b6f2ee8ff48c06f438a7f60c321b252
#
_entry.id   0b6f2ee8ff48c06f438a7f60c321b252
#
_cell.length_a   1.000
_cell.length_b   1.000
_cell.length_c   1.000
_cell.angle_alpha   90.00
_cell.angle_beta   90.00
_cell.angle_gamma   90.00
#
_symmetry.space_group_name_H-M   'P 1'
#
loop_
_entity.id
_entity.type
_entity.pdbx_description
1 polymer ?
#
loop_
_entity_poly.entity_id
_entity_poly.type
_entity_poly.pdbx_seq_one_letter_code
_entity_poly.pdbx_strand_id
1 'polypeptide(L)'
;SDAVGVVLAADGPVFSAGHNFGEMAATSRDDAFELFTVCSNLMQLMHRIPQVVIARVHALATAAGCQLVATCDLAVAAESAGFAIPGGKGGLFCHTPLVAVARNLSPKRALEMAMTGDAISAATALEWGFVNVVVADDELDAAVSDLMARATRGSRESKAIGKRAYYDQ
;
A
#
# COMPACT_ATOMS: atom_id res chain seq x y z
N SER A 1 -19.81 10.91 4.50
CA SER A 1 -18.73 11.41 5.36
C SER A 1 -18.23 12.75 4.85
N ASP A 2 -18.00 13.70 5.76
CA ASP A 2 -17.45 15.04 5.42
C ASP A 2 -15.92 15.01 5.28
N ALA A 3 -15.31 13.86 5.51
CA ALA A 3 -13.87 13.68 5.35
C ALA A 3 -13.42 14.00 3.92
N VAL A 4 -12.36 14.79 3.80
CA VAL A 4 -11.81 15.21 2.51
C VAL A 4 -10.77 14.21 1.97
N GLY A 5 -10.18 13.42 2.85
CA GLY A 5 -9.20 12.37 2.54
C GLY A 5 -9.10 11.37 3.68
N VAL A 6 -8.37 10.31 3.47
CA VAL A 6 -8.10 9.23 4.42
C VAL A 6 -6.58 9.03 4.52
N VAL A 7 -6.05 8.97 5.73
CA VAL A 7 -4.68 8.55 5.99
C VAL A 7 -4.71 7.12 6.53
N LEU A 8 -4.07 6.21 5.81
CA LEU A 8 -3.83 4.85 6.28
C LEU A 8 -2.50 4.82 7.02
N ALA A 9 -2.56 4.62 8.32
CA ALA A 9 -1.40 4.59 9.20
C ALA A 9 -1.43 3.37 10.12
N ALA A 10 -0.30 3.06 10.71
CA ALA A 10 -0.16 2.02 11.72
C ALA A 10 0.79 2.48 12.82
N ASP A 11 0.70 1.84 13.97
CA ASP A 11 1.61 1.98 15.10
C ASP A 11 2.40 0.68 15.30
N GLY A 12 3.50 0.77 16.06
CA GLY A 12 4.32 -0.39 16.41
C GLY A 12 5.57 -0.54 15.53
N PRO A 13 6.25 -1.71 15.59
CA PRO A 13 7.59 -1.89 15.00
C PRO A 13 7.57 -2.05 13.47
N VAL A 14 6.42 -2.30 12.87
CA VAL A 14 6.23 -2.44 11.42
C VAL A 14 4.95 -1.72 10.99
N PHE A 15 4.90 -1.24 9.75
CA PHE A 15 3.67 -0.71 9.17
C PHE A 15 2.61 -1.83 9.04
N SER A 16 3.00 -2.94 8.42
CA SER A 16 2.17 -4.14 8.35
C SER A 16 2.99 -5.32 7.84
N ALA A 17 2.89 -6.45 8.54
CA ALA A 17 3.50 -7.72 8.13
C ALA A 17 2.62 -8.55 7.17
N GLY A 18 1.41 -8.09 6.87
CA GLY A 18 0.42 -8.84 6.09
C GLY A 18 -0.38 -9.82 6.93
N HIS A 19 -0.86 -10.90 6.32
CA HIS A 19 -1.64 -11.92 7.00
C HIS A 19 -0.78 -12.72 7.99
N ASN A 20 -1.39 -13.13 9.10
CA ASN A 20 -0.75 -14.02 10.07
C ASN A 20 -0.65 -15.45 9.52
N PHE A 21 0.53 -15.86 9.10
CA PHE A 21 0.75 -17.20 8.54
C PHE A 21 0.48 -18.32 9.55
N GLY A 22 0.68 -18.09 10.87
CA GLY A 22 0.36 -19.06 11.88
C GLY A 22 -1.13 -19.36 11.96
N GLU A 23 -1.98 -18.34 11.87
CA GLU A 23 -3.43 -18.48 11.80
C GLU A 23 -3.85 -19.13 10.48
N MET A 24 -3.27 -18.70 9.36
CA MET A 24 -3.58 -19.26 8.04
C MET A 24 -3.27 -20.76 7.94
N ALA A 25 -2.20 -21.24 8.56
CA ALA A 25 -1.81 -22.65 8.53
C ALA A 25 -2.82 -23.57 9.27
N ALA A 26 -3.58 -23.02 10.22
CA ALA A 26 -4.61 -23.72 10.98
C ALA A 26 -6.04 -23.47 10.47
N THR A 27 -6.20 -22.63 9.46
CA THR A 27 -7.48 -22.15 8.96
C THR A 27 -8.08 -23.14 7.96
N SER A 28 -9.41 -23.30 7.99
CA SER A 28 -10.13 -24.07 6.96
C SER A 28 -10.04 -23.37 5.59
N ARG A 29 -10.33 -24.13 4.51
CA ARG A 29 -10.37 -23.57 3.17
C ARG A 29 -11.40 -22.43 3.06
N ASP A 30 -12.55 -22.59 3.68
CA ASP A 30 -13.65 -21.63 3.60
C ASP A 30 -13.30 -20.32 4.35
N ASP A 31 -12.72 -20.45 5.55
CA ASP A 31 -12.24 -19.30 6.32
C ASP A 31 -11.09 -18.56 5.60
N ALA A 32 -10.17 -19.31 4.96
CA ALA A 32 -9.12 -18.71 4.14
C ALA A 32 -9.70 -17.95 2.95
N PHE A 33 -10.72 -18.49 2.29
CA PHE A 33 -11.41 -17.82 1.20
C PHE A 33 -12.10 -16.54 1.68
N GLU A 34 -12.76 -16.58 2.84
CA GLU A 34 -13.36 -15.38 3.45
C GLU A 34 -12.30 -14.32 3.78
N LEU A 35 -11.19 -14.69 4.41
CA LEU A 35 -10.08 -13.80 4.72
C LEU A 35 -9.57 -13.06 3.47
N PHE A 36 -9.30 -13.78 2.39
CA PHE A 36 -8.83 -13.17 1.14
C PHE A 36 -9.92 -12.34 0.46
N THR A 37 -11.19 -12.71 0.60
CA THR A 37 -12.32 -11.95 0.09
C THR A 37 -12.45 -10.61 0.82
N VAL A 38 -12.36 -10.61 2.14
CA VAL A 38 -12.39 -9.39 2.96
C VAL A 38 -11.21 -8.48 2.61
N CYS A 39 -10.00 -9.05 2.50
CA CYS A 39 -8.81 -8.32 2.08
C CYS A 39 -8.99 -7.68 0.70
N SER A 40 -9.48 -8.43 -0.27
CA SER A 40 -9.73 -7.93 -1.64
C SER A 40 -10.79 -6.83 -1.67
N ASN A 41 -11.84 -6.99 -0.88
CA ASN A 41 -12.90 -5.98 -0.77
C ASN A 41 -12.38 -4.67 -0.15
N LEU A 42 -11.50 -4.75 0.85
CA LEU A 42 -10.83 -3.58 1.42
C LEU A 42 -9.99 -2.83 0.37
N MET A 43 -9.18 -3.56 -0.40
CA MET A 43 -8.36 -2.97 -1.47
C MET A 43 -9.23 -2.28 -2.52
N GLN A 44 -10.31 -2.93 -2.96
CA GLN A 44 -11.24 -2.34 -3.91
C GLN A 44 -12.01 -1.15 -3.33
N LEU A 45 -12.34 -1.18 -2.03
CA LEU A 45 -12.99 -0.05 -1.36
C LEU A 45 -12.13 1.20 -1.40
N MET A 46 -10.82 1.07 -1.17
CA MET A 46 -9.88 2.21 -1.25
C MET A 46 -9.90 2.88 -2.63
N HIS A 47 -10.04 2.11 -3.70
CA HIS A 47 -10.18 2.65 -5.06
C HIS A 47 -11.55 3.29 -5.34
N ARG A 48 -12.63 2.77 -4.73
CA ARG A 48 -14.02 3.22 -5.00
C ARG A 48 -14.45 4.44 -4.19
N ILE A 49 -13.87 4.66 -3.02
CA ILE A 49 -14.25 5.84 -2.22
C ILE A 49 -13.78 7.13 -2.91
N PRO A 50 -14.60 8.21 -2.80
CA PRO A 50 -14.28 9.47 -3.47
C PRO A 50 -13.13 10.24 -2.83
N GLN A 51 -12.76 9.88 -1.60
CA GLN A 51 -11.64 10.48 -0.88
C GLN A 51 -10.30 9.98 -1.41
N VAL A 52 -9.30 10.83 -1.45
CA VAL A 52 -7.91 10.40 -1.63
C VAL A 52 -7.46 9.60 -0.42
N VAL A 53 -6.78 8.48 -0.65
CA VAL A 53 -6.19 7.63 0.39
C VAL A 53 -4.67 7.77 0.33
N ILE A 54 -4.05 8.20 1.42
CA ILE A 54 -2.59 8.36 1.54
C ILE A 54 -2.05 7.35 2.56
N ALA A 55 -1.09 6.53 2.15
CA ALA A 55 -0.34 5.69 3.08
C ALA A 55 0.72 6.53 3.81
N ARG A 56 0.73 6.44 5.16
CA ARG A 56 1.75 6.99 6.05
C ARG A 56 2.64 5.84 6.53
N VAL A 57 3.76 5.64 5.88
CA VAL A 57 4.59 4.45 6.08
C VAL A 57 5.78 4.78 6.97
N HIS A 58 5.71 4.42 8.25
CA HIS A 58 6.75 4.71 9.24
C HIS A 58 7.82 3.61 9.37
N ALA A 59 7.55 2.41 8.86
CA ALA A 59 8.41 1.24 9.02
C ALA A 59 8.14 0.21 7.90
N LEU A 60 8.61 -1.03 8.05
CA LEU A 60 8.47 -2.09 7.06
C LEU A 60 7.00 -2.39 6.73
N ALA A 61 6.68 -2.34 5.45
CA ALA A 61 5.43 -2.83 4.86
C ALA A 61 5.73 -4.08 4.01
N THR A 62 5.22 -5.25 4.42
CA THR A 62 5.55 -6.50 3.73
C THR A 62 4.32 -7.34 3.40
N ALA A 63 4.38 -8.15 2.35
CA ALA A 63 3.30 -8.99 1.85
C ALA A 63 2.00 -8.19 1.61
N ALA A 64 0.87 -8.54 2.26
CA ALA A 64 -0.37 -7.77 2.16
C ALA A 64 -0.23 -6.33 2.73
N GLY A 65 0.73 -6.07 3.61
CA GLY A 65 1.07 -4.71 4.05
C GLY A 65 1.67 -3.87 2.92
N CYS A 66 2.56 -4.44 2.11
CA CYS A 66 3.07 -3.79 0.90
C CYS A 66 1.94 -3.58 -0.14
N GLN A 67 1.02 -4.54 -0.26
CA GLN A 67 -0.19 -4.40 -1.09
C GLN A 67 -1.06 -3.23 -0.65
N LEU A 68 -1.26 -3.03 0.67
CA LEU A 68 -2.01 -1.88 1.19
C LEU A 68 -1.39 -0.56 0.73
N VAL A 69 -0.07 -0.41 0.84
CA VAL A 69 0.63 0.79 0.36
C VAL A 69 0.44 0.97 -1.15
N ALA A 70 0.66 -0.11 -1.93
CA ALA A 70 0.51 -0.10 -3.39
C ALA A 70 -0.93 0.23 -3.85
N THR A 71 -1.93 -0.03 -3.00
CA THR A 71 -3.35 0.21 -3.29
C THR A 71 -3.79 1.63 -2.90
N CYS A 72 -3.09 2.30 -1.98
CA CYS A 72 -3.36 3.70 -1.68
C CYS A 72 -3.12 4.57 -2.92
N ASP A 73 -3.85 5.68 -3.02
CA ASP A 73 -3.70 6.61 -4.15
C ASP A 73 -2.31 7.28 -4.14
N LEU A 74 -1.78 7.56 -2.94
CA LEU A 74 -0.49 8.20 -2.72
C LEU A 74 0.18 7.57 -1.48
N ALA A 75 1.50 7.73 -1.38
CA ALA A 75 2.27 7.23 -0.24
C ALA A 75 3.38 8.20 0.16
N VAL A 76 3.53 8.38 1.47
CA VAL A 76 4.67 9.08 2.11
C VAL A 76 5.36 8.06 3.01
N ALA A 77 6.66 7.95 2.92
CA ALA A 77 7.46 7.04 3.72
C ALA A 77 8.51 7.76 4.55
N ALA A 78 8.77 7.25 5.73
CA ALA A 78 9.95 7.60 6.50
C ALA A 78 11.21 7.01 5.86
N GLU A 79 12.39 7.60 6.07
CA GLU A 79 13.67 7.06 5.58
C GLU A 79 13.94 5.65 6.09
N SER A 80 13.50 5.33 7.31
CA SER A 80 13.61 4.00 7.91
C SER A 80 12.64 2.96 7.34
N ALA A 81 11.67 3.36 6.52
CA ALA A 81 10.70 2.43 5.94
C ALA A 81 11.31 1.50 4.89
N GLY A 82 10.68 0.34 4.73
CA GLY A 82 11.04 -0.64 3.71
C GLY A 82 9.82 -1.33 3.13
N PHE A 83 9.97 -1.95 1.97
CA PHE A 83 8.88 -2.59 1.24
C PHE A 83 9.30 -3.95 0.70
N ALA A 84 8.47 -4.98 0.88
CA ALA A 84 8.78 -6.32 0.40
C ALA A 84 7.52 -7.12 0.05
N ILE A 85 7.65 -8.07 -0.89
CA ILE A 85 6.65 -9.09 -1.18
C ILE A 85 7.30 -10.48 -1.14
N PRO A 86 7.69 -10.98 0.06
CA PRO A 86 8.61 -12.08 0.25
C PRO A 86 7.97 -13.47 0.17
N GLY A 87 6.69 -13.60 -0.16
CA GLY A 87 5.95 -14.85 -0.07
C GLY A 87 6.60 -16.02 -0.81
N GLY A 88 7.28 -15.76 -1.92
CA GLY A 88 8.02 -16.78 -2.66
C GLY A 88 9.11 -17.48 -1.85
N LYS A 89 9.76 -16.77 -0.90
CA LYS A 89 10.74 -17.34 0.03
C LYS A 89 10.11 -18.33 1.02
N GLY A 90 8.86 -18.10 1.40
CA GLY A 90 8.11 -18.92 2.33
C GLY A 90 7.22 -19.99 1.68
N GLY A 91 7.31 -20.18 0.36
CA GLY A 91 6.51 -21.17 -0.37
C GLY A 91 5.09 -20.71 -0.74
N LEU A 92 4.69 -19.49 -0.36
CA LEU A 92 3.41 -18.88 -0.73
C LEU A 92 3.66 -17.61 -1.52
N PHE A 93 3.74 -17.70 -2.83
CA PHE A 93 3.98 -16.56 -3.70
C PHE A 93 2.96 -15.44 -3.50
N CYS A 94 3.43 -14.19 -3.42
CA CYS A 94 2.58 -13.02 -3.20
C CYS A 94 1.81 -12.61 -4.47
N HIS A 95 0.78 -13.36 -4.87
CA HIS A 95 0.00 -13.10 -6.10
C HIS A 95 -0.70 -11.75 -6.06
N THR A 96 -1.61 -11.55 -5.09
CA THR A 96 -2.39 -10.33 -4.99
C THR A 96 -1.54 -9.10 -4.67
N PRO A 97 -0.53 -9.18 -3.77
CA PRO A 97 0.42 -8.09 -3.58
C PRO A 97 1.16 -7.72 -4.87
N LEU A 98 1.62 -8.70 -5.66
CA LEU A 98 2.30 -8.43 -6.92
C LEU A 98 1.42 -7.66 -7.92
N VAL A 99 0.12 -7.99 -8.01
CA VAL A 99 -0.80 -7.27 -8.92
C VAL A 99 -0.86 -5.78 -8.56
N ALA A 100 -0.97 -5.44 -7.28
CA ALA A 100 -0.99 -4.04 -6.83
C ALA A 100 0.37 -3.36 -7.07
N VAL A 101 1.48 -4.02 -6.72
CA VAL A 101 2.84 -3.51 -6.93
C VAL A 101 3.14 -3.27 -8.41
N ALA A 102 2.73 -4.20 -9.30
CA ALA A 102 2.97 -4.10 -10.73
C ALA A 102 2.19 -2.95 -11.42
N ARG A 103 1.18 -2.40 -10.76
CA ARG A 103 0.49 -1.18 -11.24
C ARG A 103 1.25 0.11 -10.94
N ASN A 104 2.21 0.05 -10.02
CA ASN A 104 3.01 1.20 -9.58
C ASN A 104 4.45 1.14 -10.10
N LEU A 105 4.95 -0.04 -10.42
CA LEU A 105 6.35 -0.25 -10.82
C LEU A 105 6.46 -0.73 -12.27
N SER A 106 7.63 -0.51 -12.87
CA SER A 106 7.94 -1.15 -14.14
C SER A 106 7.93 -2.69 -13.99
N PRO A 107 7.59 -3.45 -15.06
CA PRO A 107 7.49 -4.91 -14.96
C PRO A 107 8.74 -5.60 -14.39
N LYS A 108 9.94 -5.11 -14.72
CA LYS A 108 11.19 -5.68 -14.21
C LYS A 108 11.36 -5.46 -12.72
N ARG A 109 11.03 -4.26 -12.20
CA ARG A 109 11.11 -3.94 -10.77
C ARG A 109 10.08 -4.69 -9.95
N ALA A 110 8.86 -4.80 -10.44
CA ALA A 110 7.81 -5.59 -9.80
C ALA A 110 8.20 -7.09 -9.70
N LEU A 111 8.73 -7.67 -10.80
CA LEU A 111 9.18 -9.05 -10.80
C LEU A 111 10.43 -9.26 -9.94
N GLU A 112 11.37 -8.31 -9.90
CA GLU A 112 12.53 -8.36 -9.01
C GLU A 112 12.08 -8.50 -7.56
N MET A 113 11.18 -7.63 -7.08
CA MET A 113 10.63 -7.73 -5.71
C MET A 113 9.92 -9.07 -5.44
N ALA A 114 9.14 -9.57 -6.41
CA ALA A 114 8.37 -10.79 -6.22
C ALA A 114 9.21 -12.07 -6.26
N MET A 115 10.20 -12.13 -7.15
CA MET A 115 11.01 -13.32 -7.36
C MET A 115 12.13 -13.44 -6.33
N THR A 116 12.75 -12.32 -5.94
CA THR A 116 13.77 -12.31 -4.89
C THR A 116 13.17 -12.31 -3.50
N GLY A 117 12.01 -11.65 -3.32
CA GLY A 117 11.40 -11.40 -2.02
C GLY A 117 12.27 -10.51 -1.11
N ASP A 118 13.26 -9.81 -1.68
CA ASP A 118 14.11 -8.89 -0.92
C ASP A 118 13.38 -7.59 -0.64
N ALA A 119 13.67 -6.99 0.52
CA ALA A 119 13.14 -5.69 0.86
C ALA A 119 13.89 -4.60 0.11
N ILE A 120 13.16 -3.63 -0.44
CA ILE A 120 13.72 -2.39 -0.95
C ILE A 120 13.62 -1.29 0.12
N SER A 121 14.59 -0.37 0.14
CA SER A 121 14.58 0.79 1.03
C SER A 121 13.55 1.84 0.59
N ALA A 122 13.23 2.78 1.47
CA ALA A 122 12.40 3.95 1.14
C ALA A 122 13.00 4.76 -0.03
N ALA A 123 14.31 4.97 -0.03
CA ALA A 123 15.01 5.67 -1.11
C ALA A 123 14.85 4.95 -2.46
N THR A 124 15.02 3.62 -2.49
CA THR A 124 14.79 2.81 -3.69
C THR A 124 13.32 2.85 -4.12
N ALA A 125 12.39 2.81 -3.18
CA ALA A 125 10.96 2.90 -3.45
C ALA A 125 10.58 4.25 -4.10
N LEU A 126 11.21 5.35 -3.65
CA LEU A 126 11.05 6.67 -4.27
C LEU A 126 11.64 6.69 -5.69
N GLU A 127 12.87 6.20 -5.86
CA GLU A 127 13.53 6.14 -7.18
C GLU A 127 12.69 5.34 -8.19
N TRP A 128 12.08 4.23 -7.75
CA TRP A 128 11.27 3.38 -8.62
C TRP A 128 9.85 3.90 -8.84
N GLY A 129 9.42 4.94 -8.11
CA GLY A 129 8.07 5.52 -8.21
C GLY A 129 7.01 4.78 -7.41
N PHE A 130 7.40 3.95 -6.44
CA PHE A 130 6.48 3.22 -5.57
C PHE A 130 5.87 4.09 -4.48
N VAL A 131 6.61 5.11 -4.01
CA VAL A 131 6.14 6.12 -3.07
C VAL A 131 6.36 7.52 -3.65
N ASN A 132 5.57 8.50 -3.21
CA ASN A 132 5.62 9.86 -3.73
C ASN A 132 6.64 10.74 -3.02
N VAL A 133 6.88 10.50 -1.73
CA VAL A 133 7.72 11.32 -0.87
C VAL A 133 8.43 10.43 0.15
N VAL A 134 9.70 10.73 0.40
CA VAL A 134 10.48 10.16 1.52
C VAL A 134 11.06 11.31 2.32
N VAL A 135 10.92 11.23 3.64
CA VAL A 135 11.38 12.26 4.60
C VAL A 135 12.01 11.62 5.82
N ALA A 136 12.74 12.40 6.61
CA ALA A 136 13.19 11.98 7.92
C ALA A 136 12.02 11.49 8.79
N ASP A 137 12.27 10.55 9.68
CA ASP A 137 11.22 9.85 10.44
C ASP A 137 10.34 10.82 11.26
N ASP A 138 10.93 11.89 11.81
CA ASP A 138 10.24 12.93 12.57
C ASP A 138 9.47 13.94 11.71
N GLU A 139 9.70 13.98 10.40
CA GLU A 139 8.99 14.84 9.46
C GLU A 139 7.77 14.16 8.79
N LEU A 140 7.57 12.87 9.04
CA LEU A 140 6.57 12.05 8.34
C LEU A 140 5.16 12.62 8.44
N ASP A 141 4.71 13.04 9.61
CA ASP A 141 3.37 13.59 9.83
C ASP A 141 3.17 14.93 9.10
N ALA A 142 4.19 15.78 9.10
CA ALA A 142 4.14 17.07 8.40
C ALA A 142 4.08 16.85 6.88
N ALA A 143 4.85 15.91 6.34
CA ALA A 143 4.85 15.57 4.91
C ALA A 143 3.52 14.97 4.45
N VAL A 144 2.91 14.07 5.25
CA VAL A 144 1.57 13.53 4.98
C VAL A 144 0.52 14.63 4.97
N SER A 145 0.57 15.53 5.95
CA SER A 145 -0.36 16.67 6.06
C SER A 145 -0.25 17.62 4.86
N ASP A 146 0.98 17.95 4.43
CA ASP A 146 1.21 18.78 3.25
C ASP A 146 0.69 18.08 1.97
N LEU A 147 1.02 16.80 1.77
CA LEU A 147 0.56 16.06 0.60
C LEU A 147 -0.98 15.96 0.59
N MET A 148 -1.61 15.72 1.73
CA MET A 148 -3.07 15.71 1.87
C MET A 148 -3.67 17.06 1.50
N ALA A 149 -3.13 18.15 2.02
CA ALA A 149 -3.59 19.51 1.70
C ALA A 149 -3.48 19.82 0.21
N ARG A 150 -2.39 19.43 -0.45
CA ARG A 150 -2.21 19.58 -1.91
C ARG A 150 -3.18 18.69 -2.69
N ALA A 151 -3.33 17.42 -2.29
CA ALA A 151 -4.17 16.44 -2.97
C ALA A 151 -5.66 16.78 -2.87
N THR A 152 -6.09 17.51 -1.85
CA THR A 152 -7.51 17.84 -1.62
C THR A 152 -7.91 19.26 -2.07
N ARG A 153 -7.00 20.04 -2.65
CA ARG A 153 -7.33 21.37 -3.19
C ARG A 153 -8.35 21.28 -4.33
N GLY A 154 -9.24 22.24 -4.40
CA GLY A 154 -10.21 22.40 -5.49
C GLY A 154 -11.46 21.54 -5.34
N SER A 155 -12.07 21.13 -6.45
CA SER A 155 -13.35 20.42 -6.44
C SER A 155 -13.21 18.95 -6.03
N ARG A 156 -13.84 18.59 -4.92
CA ARG A 156 -13.94 17.20 -4.41
C ARG A 156 -14.67 16.30 -5.40
N GLU A 157 -15.74 16.80 -6.00
CA GLU A 157 -16.55 16.05 -6.96
C GLU A 157 -15.76 15.73 -8.24
N SER A 158 -15.05 16.71 -8.78
CA SER A 158 -14.21 16.52 -9.96
C SER A 158 -13.12 15.46 -9.69
N LYS A 159 -12.47 15.50 -8.51
CA LYS A 159 -11.45 14.52 -8.14
C LYS A 159 -12.04 13.12 -7.94
N ALA A 160 -13.22 13.01 -7.34
CA ALA A 160 -13.91 11.73 -7.17
C ALA A 160 -14.23 11.07 -8.52
N ILE A 161 -14.70 11.85 -9.51
CA ILE A 161 -14.94 11.38 -10.87
C ILE A 161 -13.63 10.94 -11.53
N GLY A 162 -12.57 11.76 -11.42
CA GLY A 162 -11.27 11.46 -12.00
C GLY A 162 -10.63 10.21 -11.40
N LYS A 163 -10.68 10.05 -10.07
CA LYS A 163 -10.20 8.85 -9.38
C LYS A 163 -10.92 7.58 -9.86
N ARG A 164 -12.25 7.63 -9.95
CA ARG A 164 -13.03 6.51 -10.46
C ARG A 164 -12.61 6.15 -11.88
N ALA A 165 -12.55 7.14 -12.79
CA ALA A 165 -12.14 6.92 -14.18
C ALA A 165 -10.72 6.32 -14.30
N TYR A 166 -9.81 6.69 -13.38
CA TYR A 166 -8.46 6.15 -13.34
C TYR A 166 -8.44 4.66 -12.97
N TYR A 167 -9.28 4.23 -12.00
CA TYR A 167 -9.28 2.83 -11.54
C TYR A 167 -10.21 1.92 -12.35
N ASP A 168 -11.10 2.46 -13.17
CA ASP A 168 -12.05 1.68 -14.00
C ASP A 168 -11.43 1.23 -15.35
N GLN A 169 -10.17 1.60 -15.68
CA GLN A 169 -9.48 1.21 -16.92
C GLN A 169 -8.75 -0.14 -16.87
#